data_6d50c8be8e18b91333c8822eaf9a49bb
#
_entry.id   6d50c8be8e18b91333c8822eaf9a49bb
#
_cell.length_a   1.000
_cell.length_b   1.000
_cell.length_c   1.000
_cell.angle_alpha   90.00
_cell.angle_beta   90.00
_cell.angle_gamma   90.00
#
_symmetry.space_group_name_H-M   'P 1'
#
loop_
_entity.id
_entity.type
_entity.pdbx_description
1 polymer ?
#
loop_
_entity_poly.entity_id
_entity_poly.type
_entity_poly.pdbx_seq_one_letter_code
_entity_poly.pdbx_strand_id
1 'polypeptide(L)'
;MIIDPTRRVALYVAGQIFNKWMKVRIKRSLKEICGSFELEYIDEGRLAETLADLISPPPYFQAIKAGMPCRIALDDEKVFVGFVGKVTGKIDGDGNAITAKITGTDICGDLVNCAASPNGPAEWKNITLTQFCTMICQPFGIGVQAQTDIGAPFPVLAISPHDKAMPAMEKAARQRGVLLVSDGVANLLLTTAGSTRAPDQVAFGYNVLGTEFEDSWEKRFSDVYVKGQTAGANGNHEGVAAPMTPATTPGTGTAPASSATSAEAAGIVMTGHATDPEITRYRPDVRMVNTQSGSSTVQQQAEWHVRVDRGLGKHNAYPVKDWRAGPDAALWRPNQLTACYDPYAEIDGDMLIEGTEYHYDENGARTVLELVGPTAYDRINEPARSQKRHQARTL
;
A
#
# COMPACT_ATOMS: atom_id res chain seq x y z
N MET A 1 -12.83 33.71 5.64
CA MET A 1 -12.28 33.92 4.30
C MET A 1 -13.25 33.22 3.35
N ILE A 2 -13.95 33.93 2.48
CA ILE A 2 -14.85 33.27 1.51
C ILE A 2 -13.93 32.72 0.42
N ILE A 3 -13.74 31.40 0.42
CA ILE A 3 -12.97 30.73 -0.63
C ILE A 3 -13.83 30.78 -1.90
N ASP A 4 -13.28 31.31 -2.95
CA ASP A 4 -13.92 31.32 -4.27
C ASP A 4 -14.13 29.86 -4.70
N PRO A 5 -15.39 29.40 -4.87
CA PRO A 5 -15.68 28.01 -5.20
C PRO A 5 -14.99 27.53 -6.49
N THR A 6 -14.61 28.46 -7.38
CA THR A 6 -13.89 28.15 -8.61
C THR A 6 -12.39 27.85 -8.39
N ARG A 7 -11.86 28.07 -7.18
CA ARG A 7 -10.45 27.85 -6.84
C ARG A 7 -10.21 26.67 -5.93
N ARG A 8 -11.24 25.97 -5.50
CA ARG A 8 -11.09 24.84 -4.57
C ARG A 8 -10.18 23.73 -5.13
N VAL A 9 -10.20 23.47 -6.43
CA VAL A 9 -9.32 22.48 -7.08
C VAL A 9 -8.55 23.13 -8.21
N ALA A 10 -7.24 23.16 -8.11
CA ALA A 10 -6.36 23.71 -9.13
C ALA A 10 -5.41 22.62 -9.66
N LEU A 11 -5.42 22.41 -10.98
CA LEU A 11 -4.43 21.63 -11.71
C LEU A 11 -3.43 22.55 -12.36
N TYR A 12 -2.16 22.33 -12.08
CA TYR A 12 -1.04 23.06 -12.66
C TYR A 12 -0.33 22.18 -13.69
N VAL A 13 -0.29 22.60 -14.95
CA VAL A 13 0.41 21.92 -16.05
C VAL A 13 1.09 22.97 -16.92
N ALA A 14 2.35 22.74 -17.25
CA ALA A 14 3.14 23.64 -18.14
C ALA A 14 3.08 25.14 -17.76
N GLY A 15 3.04 25.44 -16.45
CA GLY A 15 2.96 26.82 -15.94
C GLY A 15 1.57 27.45 -16.00
N GLN A 16 0.57 26.76 -16.50
CA GLN A 16 -0.82 27.21 -16.52
C GLN A 16 -1.64 26.58 -15.38
N ILE A 17 -2.72 27.27 -14.98
CA ILE A 17 -3.63 26.85 -13.92
C ILE A 17 -5.00 26.56 -14.53
N PHE A 18 -5.50 25.36 -14.27
CA PHE A 18 -6.82 24.91 -14.68
C PHE A 18 -7.67 24.63 -13.43
N ASN A 19 -8.81 25.30 -13.29
CA ASN A 19 -9.62 25.29 -12.08
C ASN A 19 -11.14 25.16 -12.30
N LYS A 20 -11.60 24.98 -13.55
CA LYS A 20 -13.02 24.83 -13.88
C LYS A 20 -13.41 23.36 -14.00
N TRP A 21 -13.31 22.63 -12.92
CA TRP A 21 -13.62 21.21 -12.87
C TRP A 21 -15.06 20.97 -12.42
N MET A 22 -15.78 20.11 -13.13
CA MET A 22 -17.14 19.66 -12.78
C MET A 22 -17.09 18.50 -11.80
N LYS A 23 -16.17 17.56 -12.05
CA LYS A 23 -15.94 16.43 -11.17
C LYS A 23 -14.46 16.25 -10.92
N VAL A 24 -14.14 15.98 -9.67
CA VAL A 24 -12.78 15.70 -9.22
C VAL A 24 -12.81 14.46 -8.36
N ARG A 25 -11.88 13.56 -8.61
CA ARG A 25 -11.63 12.39 -7.82
C ARG A 25 -10.13 12.21 -7.66
N ILE A 26 -9.65 12.22 -6.41
CA ILE A 26 -8.23 12.00 -6.11
C ILE A 26 -8.16 10.90 -5.07
N LYS A 27 -7.58 9.75 -5.43
CA LYS A 27 -7.49 8.58 -4.56
C LYS A 27 -6.05 8.36 -4.10
N ARG A 28 -5.90 8.03 -2.81
CA ARG A 28 -4.66 7.58 -2.19
C ARG A 28 -4.97 6.45 -1.21
N SER A 29 -4.17 5.39 -1.20
CA SER A 29 -4.43 4.21 -0.38
C SER A 29 -3.14 3.54 0.06
N LEU A 30 -3.18 2.80 1.17
CA LEU A 30 -2.10 1.90 1.60
C LEU A 30 -2.03 0.62 0.76
N LYS A 31 -3.13 0.27 0.08
CA LYS A 31 -3.17 -0.88 -0.85
C LYS A 31 -2.40 -0.58 -2.13
N GLU A 32 -2.54 0.65 -2.61
CA GLU A 32 -1.95 1.12 -3.86
C GLU A 32 -0.93 2.19 -3.52
N ILE A 33 0.34 1.93 -3.78
CA ILE A 33 1.43 2.82 -3.40
C ILE A 33 1.37 4.14 -4.15
N CYS A 34 0.93 4.13 -5.41
CA CYS A 34 0.72 5.34 -6.19
C CYS A 34 -0.71 5.86 -6.04
N GLY A 35 -0.83 7.15 -5.77
CA GLY A 35 -2.11 7.84 -5.88
C GLY A 35 -2.56 8.00 -7.33
N SER A 36 -3.85 8.15 -7.53
CA SER A 36 -4.45 8.42 -8.84
C SER A 36 -5.39 9.62 -8.78
N PHE A 37 -5.58 10.28 -9.92
CA PHE A 37 -6.57 11.34 -10.04
C PHE A 37 -7.38 11.21 -11.32
N GLU A 38 -8.59 11.73 -11.24
CA GLU A 38 -9.53 11.87 -12.32
C GLU A 38 -10.21 13.23 -12.24
N LEU A 39 -10.12 14.01 -13.30
CA LEU A 39 -10.71 15.35 -13.41
C LEU A 39 -11.58 15.39 -14.64
N GLU A 40 -12.82 15.84 -14.50
CA GLU A 40 -13.77 16.02 -15.59
C GLU A 40 -14.10 17.49 -15.77
N TYR A 41 -14.05 17.95 -17.00
CA TYR A 41 -14.46 19.26 -17.44
C TYR A 41 -15.55 19.10 -18.48
N ILE A 42 -16.62 19.88 -18.34
CA ILE A 42 -17.73 19.94 -19.30
C ILE A 42 -17.87 21.40 -19.72
N ASP A 43 -17.84 21.65 -21.02
CA ASP A 43 -18.16 22.94 -21.61
C ASP A 43 -19.56 22.83 -22.21
N GLU A 44 -20.56 23.27 -21.46
CA GLU A 44 -21.94 23.31 -21.91
C GLU A 44 -22.22 24.72 -22.47
N GLY A 45 -22.75 24.80 -23.69
CA GLY A 45 -23.26 26.04 -24.24
C GLY A 45 -22.27 26.82 -25.11
N ARG A 46 -21.21 26.22 -25.61
CA ARG A 46 -20.53 26.74 -26.78
C ARG A 46 -21.39 26.51 -28.02
N LEU A 47 -22.46 27.27 -28.13
CA LEU A 47 -23.03 27.55 -29.44
C LEU A 47 -21.93 28.27 -30.21
N ALA A 48 -21.32 27.57 -31.16
CA ALA A 48 -20.34 28.17 -32.05
C ALA A 48 -21.02 29.29 -32.81
N GLU A 49 -20.79 30.52 -32.37
CA GLU A 49 -21.32 31.72 -33.04
C GLU A 49 -20.64 31.92 -34.41
N THR A 50 -19.46 31.32 -34.56
CA THR A 50 -18.67 31.40 -35.81
C THR A 50 -18.00 30.05 -36.14
N LEU A 51 -17.68 29.85 -37.44
CA LEU A 51 -16.93 28.65 -37.88
C LEU A 51 -15.55 28.54 -37.21
N ALA A 52 -14.97 29.68 -36.82
CA ALA A 52 -13.70 29.75 -36.08
C ALA A 52 -13.83 29.16 -34.67
N ASP A 53 -14.98 29.29 -34.00
CA ASP A 53 -15.25 28.74 -32.68
C ASP A 53 -15.41 27.20 -32.72
N LEU A 54 -15.96 26.67 -33.85
CA LEU A 54 -16.04 25.23 -34.10
C LEU A 54 -14.66 24.57 -34.32
N ILE A 55 -13.73 25.32 -34.90
CA ILE A 55 -12.37 24.84 -35.24
C ILE A 55 -11.40 25.06 -34.06
N SER A 56 -11.72 25.94 -33.13
CA SER A 56 -10.91 26.18 -31.93
C SER A 56 -11.22 25.18 -30.85
N PRO A 57 -10.40 24.12 -30.66
CA PRO A 57 -10.63 23.19 -29.56
C PRO A 57 -10.51 23.91 -28.21
N PRO A 58 -11.23 23.45 -27.18
CA PRO A 58 -11.16 24.05 -25.87
C PRO A 58 -9.73 24.05 -25.34
N PRO A 59 -9.32 25.10 -24.60
CA PRO A 59 -7.94 25.25 -24.10
C PRO A 59 -7.38 24.01 -23.41
N TYR A 60 -8.24 23.25 -22.73
CA TYR A 60 -7.83 22.05 -22.00
C TYR A 60 -7.25 20.95 -22.91
N PHE A 61 -7.85 20.67 -24.06
CA PHE A 61 -7.33 19.67 -24.98
C PHE A 61 -6.03 20.08 -25.68
N GLN A 62 -5.81 21.38 -25.84
CA GLN A 62 -4.58 21.87 -26.45
C GLN A 62 -3.45 21.95 -25.46
N ALA A 63 -3.73 22.37 -24.24
CA ALA A 63 -2.73 22.67 -23.22
C ALA A 63 -2.31 21.44 -22.41
N ILE A 64 -3.24 20.48 -22.16
CA ILE A 64 -2.99 19.30 -21.35
C ILE A 64 -2.83 18.07 -22.23
N LYS A 65 -1.65 17.43 -22.19
CA LYS A 65 -1.33 16.23 -22.97
C LYS A 65 -0.84 15.12 -22.04
N ALA A 66 -1.03 13.87 -22.45
CA ALA A 66 -0.46 12.71 -21.76
C ALA A 66 1.07 12.83 -21.67
N GLY A 67 1.63 12.40 -20.55
CA GLY A 67 3.06 12.48 -20.23
C GLY A 67 3.50 13.81 -19.62
N MET A 68 2.66 14.83 -19.57
CA MET A 68 3.04 16.11 -18.95
C MET A 68 3.11 16.01 -17.44
N PRO A 69 4.12 16.61 -16.78
CA PRO A 69 4.15 16.75 -15.34
C PRO A 69 3.02 17.65 -14.87
N CYS A 70 2.39 17.27 -13.78
CA CYS A 70 1.26 17.98 -13.21
C CYS A 70 1.33 18.06 -11.68
N ARG A 71 0.62 19.05 -11.14
CA ARG A 71 0.45 19.25 -9.72
C ARG A 71 -1.00 19.59 -9.43
N ILE A 72 -1.60 18.98 -8.41
CA ILE A 72 -2.94 19.32 -7.96
C ILE A 72 -2.88 19.92 -6.56
N ALA A 73 -3.62 21.00 -6.36
CA ALA A 73 -3.85 21.64 -5.07
C ALA A 73 -5.35 21.60 -4.74
N LEU A 74 -5.65 21.31 -3.48
CA LEU A 74 -6.97 21.43 -2.87
C LEU A 74 -6.92 22.57 -1.85
N ASP A 75 -7.79 23.58 -2.00
CA ASP A 75 -7.81 24.79 -1.17
C ASP A 75 -6.39 25.37 -0.96
N ASP A 76 -5.64 25.52 -2.08
CA ASP A 76 -4.24 25.98 -2.15
C ASP A 76 -3.20 25.04 -1.50
N GLU A 77 -3.61 23.96 -0.82
CA GLU A 77 -2.69 22.96 -0.30
C GLU A 77 -2.31 21.96 -1.41
N LYS A 78 -1.00 21.79 -1.62
CA LYS A 78 -0.48 20.82 -2.59
C LYS A 78 -0.69 19.39 -2.09
N VAL A 79 -1.51 18.63 -2.81
CA VAL A 79 -1.88 17.25 -2.42
C VAL A 79 -1.32 16.20 -3.35
N PHE A 80 -0.97 16.59 -4.59
CA PHE A 80 -0.63 15.64 -5.62
C PHE A 80 0.40 16.22 -6.59
N VAL A 81 1.46 15.47 -6.86
CA VAL A 81 2.44 15.74 -7.92
C VAL A 81 2.65 14.45 -8.69
N GLY A 82 2.61 14.53 -10.01
CA GLY A 82 2.75 13.35 -10.84
C GLY A 82 2.67 13.68 -12.32
N PHE A 83 2.10 12.76 -13.07
CA PHE A 83 2.03 12.87 -14.52
C PHE A 83 0.60 12.66 -15.02
N VAL A 84 0.26 13.40 -16.08
CA VAL A 84 -0.96 13.15 -16.84
C VAL A 84 -0.80 11.83 -17.59
N GLY A 85 -1.59 10.83 -17.24
CA GLY A 85 -1.54 9.52 -17.90
C GLY A 85 -2.37 9.47 -19.17
N LYS A 86 -3.58 10.01 -19.13
CA LYS A 86 -4.52 9.96 -20.27
C LYS A 86 -5.39 11.20 -20.30
N VAL A 87 -5.59 11.72 -21.50
CA VAL A 87 -6.56 12.77 -21.80
C VAL A 87 -7.58 12.21 -22.78
N THR A 88 -8.85 12.25 -22.43
CA THR A 88 -9.96 11.79 -23.27
C THR A 88 -10.88 12.96 -23.54
N GLY A 89 -11.19 13.23 -24.79
CA GLY A 89 -12.17 14.22 -25.21
C GLY A 89 -13.36 13.54 -25.88
N LYS A 90 -14.55 14.03 -25.59
CA LYS A 90 -15.78 13.66 -26.30
C LYS A 90 -16.46 14.94 -26.75
N ILE A 91 -16.80 15.02 -28.02
CA ILE A 91 -17.52 16.11 -28.64
C ILE A 91 -18.82 15.51 -29.18
N ASP A 92 -19.95 16.04 -28.78
CA ASP A 92 -21.23 15.58 -29.29
C ASP A 92 -21.41 16.03 -30.75
N GLY A 93 -22.15 15.24 -31.56
CA GLY A 93 -22.29 15.45 -33.00
C GLY A 93 -22.85 16.82 -33.38
N ASP A 94 -23.62 17.44 -32.49
CA ASP A 94 -24.17 18.77 -32.65
C ASP A 94 -23.23 19.88 -32.17
N GLY A 95 -22.04 19.53 -31.63
CA GLY A 95 -21.06 20.49 -31.12
C GLY A 95 -21.46 21.21 -29.83
N ASN A 96 -22.60 20.85 -29.23
CA ASN A 96 -23.19 21.58 -28.11
C ASN A 96 -22.57 21.25 -26.76
N ALA A 97 -21.89 20.11 -26.63
CA ALA A 97 -21.20 19.75 -25.40
C ALA A 97 -19.82 19.15 -25.68
N ILE A 98 -18.83 19.63 -24.97
CA ILE A 98 -17.46 19.12 -25.03
C ILE A 98 -17.11 18.63 -23.63
N THR A 99 -16.86 17.33 -23.50
CA THR A 99 -16.41 16.72 -22.24
C THR A 99 -14.93 16.38 -22.35
N ALA A 100 -14.14 16.79 -21.37
CA ALA A 100 -12.76 16.37 -21.23
C ALA A 100 -12.58 15.62 -19.89
N LYS A 101 -11.97 14.44 -19.98
CA LYS A 101 -11.57 13.63 -18.82
C LYS A 101 -10.07 13.47 -18.82
N ILE A 102 -9.45 13.87 -17.71
CA ILE A 102 -8.01 13.81 -17.51
C ILE A 102 -7.74 12.91 -16.33
N THR A 103 -6.91 11.89 -16.54
CA THR A 103 -6.50 10.96 -15.50
C THR A 103 -4.98 10.88 -15.43
N GLY A 104 -4.46 10.54 -14.26
CA GLY A 104 -3.04 10.36 -14.08
C GLY A 104 -2.69 9.71 -12.74
N THR A 105 -1.41 9.53 -12.52
CA THR A 105 -0.84 8.93 -11.33
C THR A 105 0.18 9.87 -10.69
N ASP A 106 0.42 9.68 -9.39
CA ASP A 106 1.48 10.41 -8.73
C ASP A 106 2.87 9.97 -9.24
N ILE A 107 3.90 10.65 -8.75
CA ILE A 107 5.29 10.41 -9.17
C ILE A 107 5.73 8.96 -8.93
N CYS A 108 5.14 8.24 -7.96
CA CYS A 108 5.43 6.83 -7.68
C CYS A 108 4.81 5.86 -8.70
N GLY A 109 3.93 6.34 -9.60
CA GLY A 109 3.31 5.51 -10.63
C GLY A 109 4.34 4.83 -11.55
N ASP A 110 5.44 5.50 -11.85
CA ASP A 110 6.51 4.92 -12.68
C ASP A 110 7.23 3.77 -11.97
N LEU A 111 7.33 3.78 -10.64
CA LEU A 111 7.92 2.67 -9.87
C LEU A 111 7.11 1.37 -10.01
N VAL A 112 5.80 1.48 -10.21
CA VAL A 112 4.92 0.32 -10.41
C VAL A 112 5.14 -0.32 -11.78
N ASN A 113 5.44 0.49 -12.80
CA ASN A 113 5.48 0.07 -14.18
C ASN A 113 6.88 -0.20 -14.74
N CYS A 114 7.90 0.47 -14.19
CA CYS A 114 9.26 0.43 -14.72
C CYS A 114 10.13 -0.63 -14.01
N ALA A 115 11.20 -1.06 -14.67
CA ALA A 115 12.16 -2.02 -14.13
C ALA A 115 12.98 -1.42 -12.98
N ALA A 116 13.33 -2.24 -12.01
CA ALA A 116 14.06 -1.82 -10.81
C ALA A 116 15.51 -1.39 -11.12
N SER A 117 16.19 -2.12 -11.98
CA SER A 117 17.63 -1.91 -12.28
C SER A 117 17.95 -2.35 -13.71
N PRO A 118 17.50 -1.60 -14.74
CA PRO A 118 17.63 -2.04 -16.14
C PRO A 118 19.09 -2.17 -16.60
N ASN A 119 19.99 -1.34 -16.08
CA ASN A 119 21.41 -1.30 -16.44
C ASN A 119 22.33 -1.39 -15.22
N GLY A 120 21.76 -1.69 -14.04
CA GLY A 120 22.51 -1.72 -12.78
C GLY A 120 22.76 -3.14 -12.28
N PRO A 121 23.31 -3.25 -11.07
CA PRO A 121 23.55 -4.55 -10.44
C PRO A 121 22.21 -5.23 -10.10
N ALA A 122 22.23 -6.56 -10.12
CA ALA A 122 21.12 -7.37 -9.63
C ALA A 122 21.31 -7.82 -8.18
N GLU A 123 22.48 -7.58 -7.60
CA GLU A 123 22.86 -7.96 -6.24
C GLU A 123 23.61 -6.84 -5.53
N TRP A 124 23.24 -6.59 -4.28
CA TRP A 124 23.91 -5.64 -3.38
C TRP A 124 24.33 -6.34 -2.10
N LYS A 125 25.49 -5.96 -1.57
CA LYS A 125 26.04 -6.48 -0.30
C LYS A 125 26.07 -5.37 0.75
N ASN A 126 25.73 -5.72 1.98
CA ASN A 126 25.75 -4.83 3.14
C ASN A 126 24.99 -3.51 2.91
N ILE A 127 23.78 -3.58 2.35
CA ILE A 127 22.96 -2.42 2.00
C ILE A 127 21.79 -2.24 2.98
N THR A 128 21.50 -1.00 3.38
CA THR A 128 20.30 -0.68 4.17
C THR A 128 19.07 -0.59 3.27
N LEU A 129 17.87 -0.77 3.84
CA LEU A 129 16.62 -0.60 3.10
C LEU A 129 16.50 0.79 2.48
N THR A 130 16.86 1.85 3.23
CA THR A 130 16.82 3.22 2.71
C THR A 130 17.77 3.42 1.52
N GLN A 131 19.01 2.92 1.61
CA GLN A 131 19.96 3.00 0.50
C GLN A 131 19.45 2.28 -0.74
N PHE A 132 18.90 1.07 -0.56
CA PHE A 132 18.35 0.29 -1.66
C PHE A 132 17.17 1.02 -2.33
N CYS A 133 16.21 1.51 -1.55
CA CYS A 133 15.08 2.29 -2.09
C CYS A 133 15.56 3.58 -2.76
N THR A 134 16.54 4.29 -2.18
CA THR A 134 17.08 5.52 -2.77
C THR A 134 17.74 5.26 -4.13
N MET A 135 18.52 4.20 -4.27
CA MET A 135 19.15 3.85 -5.55
C MET A 135 18.11 3.55 -6.64
N ILE A 136 17.03 2.88 -6.31
CA ILE A 136 15.95 2.58 -7.26
C ILE A 136 15.13 3.84 -7.58
N CYS A 137 14.84 4.69 -6.60
CA CYS A 137 14.00 5.87 -6.76
C CYS A 137 14.72 7.06 -7.42
N GLN A 138 16.05 7.14 -7.28
CA GLN A 138 16.86 8.27 -7.79
C GLN A 138 16.67 8.55 -9.28
N PRO A 139 16.65 7.58 -10.20
CA PRO A 139 16.44 7.84 -11.63
C PRO A 139 15.07 8.46 -11.94
N PHE A 140 14.08 8.25 -11.06
CA PHE A 140 12.72 8.80 -11.19
C PHE A 140 12.56 10.16 -10.50
N GLY A 141 13.60 10.68 -9.86
CA GLY A 141 13.54 11.95 -9.13
C GLY A 141 12.71 11.87 -7.84
N ILE A 142 12.52 10.67 -7.28
CA ILE A 142 11.71 10.43 -6.08
C ILE A 142 12.64 10.42 -4.86
N GLY A 143 12.34 11.25 -3.86
CA GLY A 143 13.01 11.21 -2.56
C GLY A 143 12.59 10.00 -1.73
N VAL A 144 13.44 9.54 -0.83
CA VAL A 144 13.14 8.45 0.10
C VAL A 144 13.36 8.94 1.53
N GLN A 145 12.35 8.78 2.39
CA GLN A 145 12.41 9.21 3.78
C GLN A 145 12.04 8.05 4.71
N ALA A 146 12.92 7.71 5.65
CA ALA A 146 12.64 6.75 6.69
C ALA A 146 12.00 7.46 7.90
N GLN A 147 10.79 7.04 8.28
CA GLN A 147 10.04 7.54 9.43
C GLN A 147 10.00 6.51 10.57
N THR A 148 10.57 5.33 10.36
CA THR A 148 10.65 4.24 11.34
C THR A 148 12.02 3.59 11.32
N ASP A 149 12.28 2.74 12.30
CA ASP A 149 13.47 1.89 12.28
C ASP A 149 13.39 0.91 11.09
N ILE A 150 14.38 0.95 10.24
CA ILE A 150 14.49 0.12 9.03
C ILE A 150 15.28 -1.19 9.26
N GLY A 151 15.75 -1.41 10.47
CA GLY A 151 16.57 -2.57 10.85
C GLY A 151 18.00 -2.55 10.32
N ALA A 152 18.74 -3.63 10.58
CA ALA A 152 20.12 -3.78 10.17
C ALA A 152 20.28 -3.89 8.64
N PRO A 153 21.45 -3.56 8.07
CA PRO A 153 21.73 -3.77 6.65
C PRO A 153 21.51 -5.22 6.22
N PHE A 154 21.10 -5.41 4.98
CA PHE A 154 21.01 -6.73 4.36
C PHE A 154 22.41 -7.22 4.02
N PRO A 155 22.83 -8.41 4.48
CA PRO A 155 24.10 -8.98 4.07
C PRO A 155 24.22 -9.14 2.55
N VAL A 156 23.14 -9.64 1.95
CA VAL A 156 22.95 -9.75 0.49
C VAL A 156 21.51 -9.47 0.18
N LEU A 157 21.26 -8.63 -0.81
CA LEU A 157 19.93 -8.36 -1.37
C LEU A 157 20.02 -8.52 -2.88
N ALA A 158 19.26 -9.46 -3.43
CA ALA A 158 19.22 -9.74 -4.85
C ALA A 158 17.80 -9.54 -5.41
N ILE A 159 17.75 -9.05 -6.64
CA ILE A 159 16.53 -8.90 -7.44
C ILE A 159 16.70 -9.66 -8.76
N SER A 160 15.58 -10.03 -9.37
CA SER A 160 15.61 -10.58 -10.72
C SER A 160 15.71 -9.45 -11.76
N PRO A 161 16.39 -9.65 -12.89
CA PRO A 161 16.56 -8.59 -13.90
C PRO A 161 15.24 -8.02 -14.46
N HIS A 162 14.16 -8.79 -14.39
CA HIS A 162 12.83 -8.39 -14.86
C HIS A 162 11.94 -7.82 -13.74
N ASP A 163 12.42 -7.77 -12.50
CA ASP A 163 11.63 -7.23 -11.39
C ASP A 163 11.36 -5.75 -11.62
N LYS A 164 10.12 -5.35 -11.39
CA LYS A 164 9.72 -3.94 -11.37
C LYS A 164 10.21 -3.28 -10.09
N ALA A 165 10.38 -1.97 -10.14
CA ALA A 165 10.93 -1.19 -9.03
C ALA A 165 10.13 -1.39 -7.75
N MET A 166 8.82 -1.27 -7.80
CA MET A 166 7.97 -1.35 -6.62
C MET A 166 7.92 -2.75 -5.99
N PRO A 167 7.63 -3.84 -6.70
CA PRO A 167 7.67 -5.19 -6.14
C PRO A 167 9.05 -5.56 -5.53
N ALA A 168 10.15 -5.10 -6.13
CA ALA A 168 11.48 -5.33 -5.60
C ALA A 168 11.69 -4.63 -4.24
N MET A 169 11.30 -3.36 -4.13
CA MET A 169 11.37 -2.60 -2.89
C MET A 169 10.42 -3.15 -1.81
N GLU A 170 9.18 -3.53 -2.19
CA GLU A 170 8.25 -4.14 -1.25
C GLU A 170 8.76 -5.46 -0.66
N LYS A 171 9.38 -6.31 -1.48
CA LYS A 171 9.97 -7.56 -1.00
C LYS A 171 11.03 -7.31 0.07
N ALA A 172 11.88 -6.30 -0.12
CA ALA A 172 12.87 -5.89 0.86
C ALA A 172 12.23 -5.27 2.12
N ALA A 173 11.24 -4.39 1.94
CA ALA A 173 10.53 -3.72 3.02
C ALA A 173 9.75 -4.72 3.91
N ARG A 174 9.11 -5.72 3.31
CA ARG A 174 8.42 -6.80 4.04
C ARG A 174 9.35 -7.57 4.99
N GLN A 175 10.60 -7.80 4.59
CA GLN A 175 11.58 -8.45 5.47
C GLN A 175 11.94 -7.61 6.70
N ARG A 176 11.69 -6.31 6.66
CA ARG A 176 11.95 -5.35 7.74
C ARG A 176 10.68 -4.90 8.47
N GLY A 177 9.53 -5.42 8.10
CA GLY A 177 8.27 -5.00 8.68
C GLY A 177 7.89 -3.55 8.36
N VAL A 178 8.44 -2.98 7.28
CA VAL A 178 8.24 -1.57 6.88
C VAL A 178 7.18 -1.48 5.78
N LEU A 179 6.33 -0.46 5.86
CA LEU A 179 5.41 -0.06 4.80
C LEU A 179 6.07 0.97 3.88
N LEU A 180 5.79 0.85 2.59
CA LEU A 180 6.15 1.84 1.58
C LEU A 180 4.89 2.62 1.21
N VAL A 181 4.92 3.94 1.40
CA VAL A 181 3.76 4.82 1.15
C VAL A 181 4.23 6.06 0.41
N SER A 182 3.55 6.45 -0.68
CA SER A 182 3.79 7.74 -1.33
C SER A 182 3.24 8.88 -0.45
N ASP A 183 3.99 9.98 -0.30
CA ASP A 183 3.46 11.21 0.28
C ASP A 183 2.55 11.99 -0.69
N GLY A 184 2.47 11.52 -1.94
CA GLY A 184 1.69 12.13 -3.03
C GLY A 184 2.36 13.36 -3.66
N VAL A 185 3.49 13.80 -3.14
CA VAL A 185 4.11 15.07 -3.52
C VAL A 185 5.51 14.89 -4.12
N ALA A 186 6.41 14.21 -3.40
CA ALA A 186 7.79 14.07 -3.85
C ALA A 186 8.52 12.85 -3.30
N ASN A 187 7.99 12.17 -2.27
CA ASN A 187 8.76 11.18 -1.54
C ASN A 187 8.03 9.84 -1.41
N LEU A 188 8.83 8.79 -1.39
CA LEU A 188 8.46 7.49 -0.88
C LEU A 188 8.84 7.43 0.60
N LEU A 189 7.85 7.19 1.45
CA LEU A 189 8.00 7.10 2.90
C LEU A 189 8.18 5.63 3.31
N LEU A 190 9.19 5.37 4.14
CA LEU A 190 9.37 4.09 4.81
C LEU A 190 8.81 4.26 6.23
N THR A 191 7.65 3.68 6.50
CA THR A 191 6.88 3.95 7.73
C THR A 191 6.26 2.67 8.30
N THR A 192 5.53 2.80 9.40
CA THR A 192 4.69 1.75 10.00
C THR A 192 3.22 2.14 9.94
N ALA A 193 2.33 1.17 10.05
CA ALA A 193 0.90 1.44 10.05
C ALA A 193 0.50 2.25 11.28
N GLY A 194 -0.40 3.24 11.07
CA GLY A 194 -0.97 4.02 12.16
C GLY A 194 0.04 4.85 12.96
N SER A 195 1.12 5.30 12.31
CA SER A 195 2.19 6.06 12.98
C SER A 195 1.76 7.45 13.46
N THR A 196 0.68 7.99 12.92
CA THR A 196 0.13 9.30 13.27
C THR A 196 -1.38 9.21 13.50
N ARG A 197 -1.93 10.22 14.19
CA ARG A 197 -3.37 10.32 14.45
C ARG A 197 -3.98 11.43 13.62
N ALA A 198 -5.18 11.18 13.06
CA ALA A 198 -5.97 12.19 12.39
C ALA A 198 -6.43 13.26 13.40
N PRO A 199 -6.55 14.53 12.98
CA PRO A 199 -6.92 15.61 13.90
C PRO A 199 -8.38 15.58 14.33
N ASP A 200 -9.23 14.79 13.68
CA ASP A 200 -10.66 14.68 14.01
C ASP A 200 -11.10 13.20 13.98
N GLN A 201 -12.29 12.95 14.53
CA GLN A 201 -12.97 11.66 14.56
C GLN A 201 -13.91 11.48 13.38
N VAL A 202 -14.30 10.23 13.11
CA VAL A 202 -15.35 9.85 12.17
C VAL A 202 -16.54 9.36 12.97
N ALA A 203 -17.63 10.12 13.00
CA ALA A 203 -18.77 9.78 13.85
C ALA A 203 -20.12 10.05 13.20
N PHE A 204 -21.05 9.11 13.35
CA PHE A 204 -22.46 9.34 12.99
C PHE A 204 -23.07 10.48 13.80
N GLY A 205 -23.85 11.31 13.10
CA GLY A 205 -24.46 12.51 13.70
C GLY A 205 -23.51 13.72 13.80
N TYR A 206 -22.24 13.58 13.40
CA TYR A 206 -21.27 14.65 13.40
C TYR A 206 -20.79 15.01 11.98
N ASN A 207 -19.94 14.22 11.37
CA ASN A 207 -19.33 14.52 10.08
C ASN A 207 -19.58 13.47 8.99
N VAL A 208 -20.13 12.32 9.35
CA VAL A 208 -20.44 11.22 8.41
C VAL A 208 -21.70 11.54 7.60
N LEU A 209 -21.63 11.40 6.28
CA LEU A 209 -22.74 11.58 5.34
C LEU A 209 -23.49 10.28 5.06
N GLY A 210 -22.87 9.14 5.28
CA GLY A 210 -23.40 7.80 5.07
C GLY A 210 -22.35 6.76 5.42
N THR A 211 -22.67 5.50 5.26
CA THR A 211 -21.69 4.41 5.43
C THR A 211 -21.98 3.29 4.46
N GLU A 212 -20.93 2.67 4.00
CA GLU A 212 -20.94 1.36 3.36
C GLU A 212 -20.01 0.47 4.16
N PHE A 213 -20.51 -0.61 4.74
CA PHE A 213 -19.72 -1.51 5.55
C PHE A 213 -19.69 -2.91 4.95
N GLU A 214 -18.56 -3.57 5.09
CA GLU A 214 -18.33 -4.96 4.69
C GLU A 214 -17.71 -5.71 5.87
N ASP A 215 -18.36 -6.79 6.32
CA ASP A 215 -17.79 -7.78 7.23
C ASP A 215 -17.63 -9.09 6.46
N SER A 216 -16.39 -9.45 6.16
CA SER A 216 -16.07 -10.58 5.29
C SER A 216 -15.19 -11.61 5.97
N TRP A 217 -15.61 -12.86 5.83
CA TRP A 217 -14.82 -14.01 6.26
C TRP A 217 -14.01 -14.66 5.12
N GLU A 218 -14.06 -14.11 3.92
CA GLU A 218 -13.44 -14.74 2.74
C GLU A 218 -11.95 -15.06 2.97
N LYS A 219 -11.22 -14.14 3.57
CA LYS A 219 -9.78 -14.23 3.84
C LYS A 219 -9.46 -14.46 5.32
N ARG A 220 -10.47 -14.78 6.16
CA ARG A 220 -10.31 -15.10 7.58
C ARG A 220 -10.43 -16.60 7.80
N PHE A 221 -9.58 -17.14 8.66
CA PHE A 221 -9.46 -18.57 8.92
C PHE A 221 -9.55 -18.82 10.41
N SER A 222 -10.19 -19.96 10.81
CA SER A 222 -10.27 -20.36 12.23
C SER A 222 -8.91 -20.70 12.79
N ASP A 223 -8.09 -21.32 11.95
CA ASP A 223 -6.75 -21.82 12.30
C ASP A 223 -5.77 -21.45 11.22
N VAL A 224 -4.70 -20.78 11.60
CA VAL A 224 -3.60 -20.44 10.68
C VAL A 224 -2.35 -21.19 11.13
N TYR A 225 -1.87 -22.08 10.27
CA TYR A 225 -0.63 -22.81 10.47
C TYR A 225 0.47 -22.20 9.61
N VAL A 226 1.56 -21.80 10.21
CA VAL A 226 2.75 -21.33 9.49
C VAL A 226 3.83 -22.39 9.58
N LYS A 227 4.30 -22.90 8.43
CA LYS A 227 5.35 -23.92 8.35
C LYS A 227 6.65 -23.32 7.82
N GLY A 228 7.73 -23.58 8.52
CA GLY A 228 9.08 -23.16 8.15
C GLY A 228 10.07 -24.32 8.20
N GLN A 229 11.10 -24.28 7.38
CA GLN A 229 12.24 -25.17 7.48
C GLN A 229 13.44 -24.40 8.02
N THR A 230 14.14 -24.97 9.01
CA THR A 230 15.47 -24.50 9.36
C THR A 230 16.44 -25.03 8.32
N ALA A 231 17.27 -24.15 7.74
CA ALA A 231 18.41 -24.61 6.95
C ALA A 231 19.31 -25.50 7.83
N GLY A 232 19.56 -26.71 7.38
CA GLY A 232 20.59 -27.55 7.98
C GLY A 232 21.93 -26.82 7.97
N ALA A 233 22.81 -27.11 8.92
CA ALA A 233 24.06 -26.39 9.17
C ALA A 233 25.09 -26.42 8.01
N ASN A 234 24.79 -27.03 6.87
CA ASN A 234 25.63 -27.05 5.69
C ASN A 234 24.98 -26.36 4.51
N GLY A 235 25.53 -25.22 4.13
CA GLY A 235 25.15 -24.48 2.94
C GLY A 235 25.31 -25.31 1.66
N ASN A 236 24.44 -25.01 0.71
CA ASN A 236 24.27 -25.53 -0.64
C ASN A 236 23.33 -26.73 -0.74
N HIS A 237 22.04 -26.44 -0.86
CA HIS A 237 21.18 -27.25 -1.72
C HIS A 237 19.98 -26.44 -2.21
N GLU A 238 19.87 -26.34 -3.52
CA GLU A 238 18.66 -26.00 -4.25
C GLU A 238 17.54 -26.97 -3.84
N GLY A 239 16.35 -26.41 -3.62
CA GLY A 239 15.21 -27.15 -3.07
C GLY A 239 14.78 -28.34 -3.92
N VAL A 240 14.92 -29.52 -3.38
CA VAL A 240 14.20 -30.71 -3.82
C VAL A 240 13.14 -31.01 -2.76
N ALA A 241 11.88 -30.92 -3.16
CA ALA A 241 10.75 -31.35 -2.34
C ALA A 241 10.87 -32.85 -2.09
N ALA A 242 11.00 -33.25 -0.83
CA ALA A 242 10.94 -34.67 -0.45
C ALA A 242 9.53 -35.22 -0.66
N PRO A 243 9.36 -36.38 -1.28
CA PRO A 243 8.06 -37.00 -1.48
C PRO A 243 7.46 -37.44 -0.14
N MET A 244 6.19 -37.09 0.08
CA MET A 244 5.41 -37.58 1.21
C MET A 244 5.15 -39.08 1.05
N THR A 245 5.71 -39.90 1.91
CA THR A 245 5.35 -41.32 2.04
C THR A 245 4.10 -41.43 2.92
N PRO A 246 3.06 -42.17 2.51
CA PRO A 246 1.89 -42.39 3.35
C PRO A 246 2.23 -43.32 4.52
N ALA A 247 1.69 -43.01 5.69
CA ALA A 247 1.85 -43.79 6.90
C ALA A 247 1.33 -45.20 6.70
N THR A 248 2.18 -46.20 6.88
CA THR A 248 1.82 -47.64 6.93
C THR A 248 1.76 -48.09 8.39
N THR A 249 0.75 -48.87 8.68
CA THR A 249 0.33 -49.53 9.93
C THR A 249 1.47 -50.22 10.70
N PRO A 250 1.42 -50.29 12.05
CA PRO A 250 2.48 -50.88 12.84
C PRO A 250 2.48 -52.40 12.77
N GLY A 251 3.60 -52.94 12.30
CA GLY A 251 3.93 -54.36 12.38
C GLY A 251 5.16 -54.53 13.27
N THR A 252 4.99 -55.37 14.28
CA THR A 252 6.04 -55.86 15.18
C THR A 252 7.21 -56.55 14.41
N GLY A 253 8.44 -56.07 14.61
CA GLY A 253 9.62 -56.70 14.08
C GLY A 253 10.89 -56.10 14.69
N THR A 254 11.62 -56.95 15.37
CA THR A 254 12.89 -56.77 16.08
C THR A 254 13.96 -56.15 15.19
N ALA A 255 14.65 -55.13 15.68
CA ALA A 255 15.73 -54.43 14.99
C ALA A 255 17.07 -55.19 15.04
N PRO A 256 17.89 -55.19 14.00
CA PRO A 256 19.32 -55.25 14.12
C PRO A 256 19.94 -53.85 14.12
N ALA A 257 20.80 -53.62 15.07
CA ALA A 257 21.68 -52.46 15.12
C ALA A 257 22.57 -52.40 13.87
N SER A 258 22.44 -51.34 13.07
CA SER A 258 23.44 -51.00 12.08
C SER A 258 23.60 -49.50 11.96
N SER A 259 24.82 -49.10 12.33
CA SER A 259 25.57 -47.94 11.85
C SER A 259 24.77 -46.65 11.53
N ALA A 260 24.85 -45.75 12.47
CA ALA A 260 24.63 -44.32 12.23
C ALA A 260 25.61 -43.83 11.16
N THR A 261 25.17 -43.79 9.92
CA THR A 261 25.79 -43.03 8.87
C THR A 261 24.76 -42.13 8.26
N SER A 262 24.95 -40.84 8.52
CA SER A 262 24.35 -39.72 7.80
C SER A 262 22.81 -39.74 7.63
N ALA A 263 22.07 -39.68 8.73
CA ALA A 263 20.79 -38.95 8.73
C ALA A 263 21.14 -37.45 8.73
N GLU A 264 21.83 -37.01 7.67
CA GLU A 264 22.09 -35.58 7.44
C GLU A 264 20.78 -34.89 7.15
N ALA A 265 20.37 -34.11 8.16
CA ALA A 265 19.69 -32.83 8.00
C ALA A 265 18.43 -32.87 7.14
N ALA A 266 17.47 -33.72 7.42
CA ALA A 266 16.08 -33.36 7.19
C ALA A 266 15.82 -32.10 8.02
N GLY A 267 15.74 -30.94 7.38
CA GLY A 267 15.49 -29.68 8.05
C GLY A 267 14.28 -29.82 8.96
N ILE A 268 14.42 -29.44 10.22
CA ILE A 268 13.33 -29.53 11.19
C ILE A 268 12.20 -28.65 10.70
N VAL A 269 11.05 -29.22 10.37
CA VAL A 269 9.84 -28.49 10.04
C VAL A 269 9.29 -27.89 11.32
N MET A 270 9.42 -26.58 11.47
CA MET A 270 8.78 -25.87 12.57
C MET A 270 7.35 -25.47 12.15
N THR A 271 6.39 -25.63 13.04
CA THR A 271 4.99 -25.23 12.83
C THR A 271 4.59 -24.24 13.90
N GLY A 272 4.13 -23.07 13.49
CA GLY A 272 3.40 -22.13 14.34
C GLY A 272 1.91 -22.28 14.09
N HIS A 273 1.10 -22.11 15.12
CA HIS A 273 -0.36 -22.21 15.05
C HIS A 273 -0.99 -21.07 15.84
N ALA A 274 -1.95 -20.38 15.20
CA ALA A 274 -2.77 -19.38 15.86
C ALA A 274 -4.23 -19.53 15.42
N THR A 275 -5.15 -19.14 16.31
CA THR A 275 -6.59 -19.26 16.10
C THR A 275 -7.26 -17.89 16.08
N ASP A 276 -8.27 -17.72 15.23
CA ASP A 276 -9.20 -16.59 15.30
C ASP A 276 -10.46 -17.00 16.04
N PRO A 277 -10.68 -16.53 17.30
CA PRO A 277 -11.83 -16.93 18.11
C PRO A 277 -13.18 -16.46 17.57
N GLU A 278 -13.19 -15.47 16.65
CA GLU A 278 -14.42 -14.99 16.02
C GLU A 278 -14.92 -15.96 14.93
N ILE A 279 -14.03 -16.78 14.37
CA ILE A 279 -14.39 -17.76 13.33
C ILE A 279 -14.76 -19.09 13.97
N THR A 280 -16.05 -19.33 14.15
CA THR A 280 -16.58 -20.54 14.82
C THR A 280 -16.61 -21.77 13.93
N ARG A 281 -16.58 -21.58 12.61
CA ARG A 281 -16.56 -22.65 11.61
C ARG A 281 -15.13 -23.10 11.33
N TYR A 282 -14.88 -24.39 11.26
CA TYR A 282 -13.57 -24.95 10.90
C TYR A 282 -13.13 -24.50 9.50
N ARG A 283 -12.11 -23.63 9.42
CA ARG A 283 -11.53 -23.07 8.20
C ARG A 283 -10.01 -22.93 8.38
N PRO A 284 -9.27 -24.05 8.31
CA PRO A 284 -7.82 -23.97 8.45
C PRO A 284 -7.14 -23.41 7.19
N ASP A 285 -6.04 -22.69 7.39
CA ASP A 285 -5.11 -22.25 6.34
C ASP A 285 -3.68 -22.64 6.69
N VAL A 286 -2.87 -22.97 5.69
CA VAL A 286 -1.47 -23.32 5.86
C VAL A 286 -0.60 -22.42 4.99
N ARG A 287 0.27 -21.67 5.64
CA ARG A 287 1.22 -20.73 4.98
C ARG A 287 2.65 -21.20 5.16
N MET A 288 3.47 -20.96 4.16
CA MET A 288 4.90 -21.25 4.21
C MET A 288 5.68 -19.99 4.54
N VAL A 289 6.69 -20.12 5.40
CA VAL A 289 7.67 -19.05 5.62
C VAL A 289 8.59 -18.99 4.40
N ASN A 290 8.51 -17.89 3.65
CA ASN A 290 9.34 -17.68 2.46
C ASN A 290 10.75 -17.16 2.76
N THR A 291 11.10 -16.96 4.02
CA THR A 291 12.38 -16.39 4.43
C THR A 291 13.06 -17.28 5.46
N GLN A 292 14.31 -17.62 5.21
CA GLN A 292 15.24 -18.17 6.21
C GLN A 292 15.65 -17.07 7.21
N SER A 293 14.74 -16.29 7.68
CA SER A 293 15.02 -15.21 8.63
C SER A 293 14.85 -15.72 10.05
N GLY A 294 15.94 -15.82 10.72
CA GLY A 294 16.09 -16.39 12.03
C GLY A 294 15.63 -15.54 13.19
N SER A 295 14.58 -14.75 13.12
CA SER A 295 14.26 -13.92 14.26
C SER A 295 12.79 -13.85 14.69
N SER A 296 11.83 -13.93 13.80
CA SER A 296 10.46 -14.16 14.22
C SER A 296 10.19 -15.68 14.25
N THR A 297 9.71 -16.18 15.38
CA THR A 297 9.30 -17.57 15.45
C THR A 297 8.13 -17.79 14.49
N VAL A 298 8.02 -19.00 13.93
CA VAL A 298 6.85 -19.37 13.10
C VAL A 298 5.53 -19.17 13.85
N GLN A 299 5.57 -19.21 15.18
CA GLN A 299 4.45 -18.92 16.07
C GLN A 299 4.03 -17.44 15.98
N GLN A 300 4.98 -16.51 16.08
CA GLN A 300 4.71 -15.07 15.95
C GLN A 300 4.15 -14.71 14.56
N GLN A 301 4.62 -15.41 13.52
CA GLN A 301 4.09 -15.23 12.18
C GLN A 301 2.64 -15.72 12.06
N ALA A 302 2.28 -16.84 12.70
CA ALA A 302 0.90 -17.33 12.72
C ALA A 302 -0.02 -16.32 13.42
N GLU A 303 0.37 -15.83 14.59
CA GLU A 303 -0.39 -14.81 15.35
C GLU A 303 -0.54 -13.52 14.58
N TRP A 304 0.51 -13.10 13.88
CA TRP A 304 0.47 -11.91 13.01
C TRP A 304 -0.54 -12.09 11.86
N HIS A 305 -0.52 -13.24 11.17
CA HIS A 305 -1.46 -13.49 10.08
C HIS A 305 -2.90 -13.41 10.55
N VAL A 306 -3.24 -14.00 11.71
CA VAL A 306 -4.58 -13.92 12.28
C VAL A 306 -5.00 -12.46 12.54
N ARG A 307 -4.10 -11.63 13.10
CA ARG A 307 -4.41 -10.21 13.37
C ARG A 307 -4.66 -9.42 12.09
N VAL A 308 -3.79 -9.59 11.09
CA VAL A 308 -3.91 -8.90 9.80
C VAL A 308 -5.16 -9.33 9.05
N ASP A 309 -5.43 -10.63 8.98
CA ASP A 309 -6.61 -11.17 8.31
C ASP A 309 -7.90 -10.67 8.98
N ARG A 310 -7.92 -10.58 10.32
CA ARG A 310 -9.04 -10.00 11.08
C ARG A 310 -9.20 -8.51 10.79
N GLY A 311 -8.12 -7.75 10.79
CA GLY A 311 -8.15 -6.32 10.50
C GLY A 311 -8.66 -6.02 9.10
N LEU A 312 -8.26 -6.81 8.11
CA LEU A 312 -8.70 -6.67 6.72
C LEU A 312 -10.11 -7.22 6.46
N GLY A 313 -10.63 -8.06 7.35
CA GLY A 313 -11.98 -8.62 7.24
C GLY A 313 -13.09 -7.59 7.49
N LYS A 314 -12.79 -6.48 8.15
CA LYS A 314 -13.71 -5.36 8.39
C LYS A 314 -13.27 -4.16 7.56
N HIS A 315 -13.98 -3.90 6.50
CA HIS A 315 -13.73 -2.77 5.61
C HIS A 315 -14.96 -1.87 5.56
N ASN A 316 -14.79 -0.60 5.88
CA ASN A 316 -15.87 0.36 5.95
C ASN A 316 -15.50 1.62 5.19
N ALA A 317 -16.43 2.10 4.35
CA ALA A 317 -16.28 3.34 3.60
C ALA A 317 -17.19 4.41 4.18
N TYR A 318 -16.60 5.51 4.63
CA TYR A 318 -17.31 6.64 5.23
C TYR A 318 -17.11 7.90 4.39
N PRO A 319 -18.11 8.31 3.60
CA PRO A 319 -18.13 9.66 3.06
C PRO A 319 -18.32 10.67 4.20
N VAL A 320 -17.33 11.53 4.39
CA VAL A 320 -17.35 12.62 5.38
C VAL A 320 -17.41 13.97 4.68
N LYS A 321 -17.94 14.96 5.40
CA LYS A 321 -18.02 16.34 4.92
C LYS A 321 -16.65 16.92 4.72
N ASP A 322 -16.45 17.59 3.58
CA ASP A 322 -15.25 18.31 3.21
C ASP A 322 -13.97 17.43 3.10
N TRP A 323 -12.88 18.05 2.74
CA TRP A 323 -11.57 17.41 2.59
C TRP A 323 -10.73 17.50 3.85
N ARG A 324 -11.09 18.40 4.75
CA ARG A 324 -10.36 18.66 5.99
C ARG A 324 -11.00 17.96 7.19
N ALA A 325 -10.17 17.51 8.07
CA ALA A 325 -10.56 16.92 9.33
C ALA A 325 -10.88 18.04 10.33
N GLY A 326 -12.02 18.71 10.13
CA GLY A 326 -12.47 19.86 10.94
C GLY A 326 -12.10 21.23 10.37
N PRO A 327 -12.68 22.32 10.91
CA PRO A 327 -12.37 23.70 10.53
C PRO A 327 -10.88 24.00 10.80
N ASP A 328 -10.21 24.59 9.84
CA ASP A 328 -8.78 24.95 9.92
C ASP A 328 -7.80 23.76 10.13
N ALA A 329 -8.28 22.52 10.06
CA ALA A 329 -7.46 21.33 10.23
C ALA A 329 -6.77 20.89 8.93
N ALA A 330 -5.83 19.95 9.06
CA ALA A 330 -5.18 19.32 7.93
C ALA A 330 -6.16 18.45 7.12
N LEU A 331 -5.81 18.18 5.87
CA LEU A 331 -6.54 17.22 5.03
C LEU A 331 -6.50 15.81 5.64
N TRP A 332 -7.56 15.05 5.44
CA TRP A 332 -7.56 13.61 5.74
C TRP A 332 -6.46 12.91 4.94
N ARG A 333 -5.69 12.05 5.57
CA ARG A 333 -4.58 11.33 4.91
C ARG A 333 -4.59 9.85 5.24
N PRO A 334 -4.18 8.97 4.31
CA PRO A 334 -3.98 7.56 4.63
C PRO A 334 -2.88 7.39 5.68
N ASN A 335 -2.86 6.22 6.32
CA ASN A 335 -1.94 5.84 7.39
C ASN A 335 -2.11 6.61 8.71
N GLN A 336 -3.27 7.19 8.96
CA GLN A 336 -3.60 7.83 10.23
C GLN A 336 -4.61 6.98 11.01
N LEU A 337 -4.47 6.93 12.32
CA LEU A 337 -5.52 6.41 13.22
C LEU A 337 -6.56 7.49 13.45
N THR A 338 -7.83 7.14 13.40
CA THR A 338 -8.94 8.01 13.76
C THR A 338 -9.89 7.28 14.71
N ALA A 339 -10.46 8.01 15.68
CA ALA A 339 -11.55 7.46 16.47
C ALA A 339 -12.79 7.35 15.56
N CYS A 340 -13.41 6.19 15.55
CA CYS A 340 -14.61 5.90 14.76
C CYS A 340 -15.75 5.51 15.69
N TYR A 341 -16.90 6.15 15.51
CA TYR A 341 -18.13 5.77 16.18
C TYR A 341 -19.21 5.50 15.14
N ASP A 342 -19.54 4.24 14.98
CA ASP A 342 -20.61 3.75 14.10
C ASP A 342 -21.47 2.69 14.83
N PRO A 343 -22.67 3.09 15.30
CA PRO A 343 -23.54 2.16 16.01
C PRO A 343 -24.14 1.07 15.11
N TYR A 344 -24.15 1.26 13.80
CA TYR A 344 -24.71 0.29 12.84
C TYR A 344 -23.72 -0.80 12.49
N ALA A 345 -22.44 -0.46 12.38
CA ALA A 345 -21.34 -1.41 12.18
C ALA A 345 -20.73 -1.91 13.51
N GLU A 346 -21.35 -1.53 14.66
CA GLU A 346 -20.87 -1.86 16.01
C GLU A 346 -19.41 -1.47 16.25
N ILE A 347 -19.01 -0.30 15.73
CA ILE A 347 -17.65 0.23 15.88
C ILE A 347 -17.66 1.36 16.89
N ASP A 348 -16.87 1.21 17.95
CA ASP A 348 -16.56 2.26 18.93
C ASP A 348 -15.09 2.13 19.32
N GLY A 349 -14.21 2.84 18.61
CA GLY A 349 -12.78 2.75 18.85
C GLY A 349 -11.92 3.28 17.70
N ASP A 350 -10.63 3.04 17.81
CA ASP A 350 -9.67 3.49 16.82
C ASP A 350 -9.70 2.60 15.55
N MET A 351 -9.76 3.26 14.40
CA MET A 351 -9.65 2.64 13.09
C MET A 351 -8.48 3.26 12.31
N LEU A 352 -7.87 2.47 11.43
CA LEU A 352 -6.82 2.93 10.51
C LEU A 352 -7.44 3.44 9.21
N ILE A 353 -7.09 4.64 8.80
CA ILE A 353 -7.43 5.16 7.47
C ILE A 353 -6.53 4.45 6.45
N GLU A 354 -7.11 3.47 5.76
CA GLU A 354 -6.46 2.71 4.70
C GLU A 354 -6.37 3.51 3.42
N GLY A 355 -7.45 4.23 3.08
CA GLY A 355 -7.54 5.03 1.88
C GLY A 355 -8.32 6.33 2.10
N THR A 356 -7.99 7.31 1.29
CA THR A 356 -8.71 8.57 1.20
C THR A 356 -9.02 8.87 -0.26
N GLU A 357 -10.26 9.23 -0.54
CA GLU A 357 -10.69 9.62 -1.86
C GLU A 357 -11.40 10.98 -1.77
N TYR A 358 -10.73 12.02 -2.27
CA TYR A 358 -11.29 13.37 -2.30
C TYR A 358 -12.18 13.52 -3.51
N HIS A 359 -13.42 13.93 -3.26
CA HIS A 359 -14.42 14.20 -4.28
C HIS A 359 -14.80 15.68 -4.30
N TYR A 360 -15.05 16.17 -5.50
CA TYR A 360 -15.72 17.43 -5.74
C TYR A 360 -16.69 17.27 -6.91
N ASP A 361 -17.94 17.61 -6.72
CA ASP A 361 -18.97 17.58 -7.74
C ASP A 361 -20.06 18.64 -7.42
N GLU A 362 -21.21 18.55 -8.06
CA GLU A 362 -22.37 19.43 -7.83
C GLU A 362 -22.87 19.43 -6.36
N ASN A 363 -22.62 18.37 -5.61
CA ASN A 363 -22.96 18.24 -4.19
C ASN A 363 -21.89 18.85 -3.27
N GLY A 364 -20.82 19.40 -3.83
CA GLY A 364 -19.73 20.01 -3.09
C GLY A 364 -18.55 19.06 -2.81
N ALA A 365 -17.74 19.46 -1.84
CA ALA A 365 -16.55 18.71 -1.44
C ALA A 365 -16.90 17.65 -0.39
N ARG A 366 -16.35 16.44 -0.57
CA ARG A 366 -16.42 15.35 0.41
C ARG A 366 -15.19 14.47 0.31
N THR A 367 -14.91 13.75 1.36
CA THR A 367 -13.87 12.71 1.38
C THR A 367 -14.49 11.37 1.70
N VAL A 368 -14.21 10.36 0.92
CA VAL A 368 -14.52 8.97 1.28
C VAL A 368 -13.30 8.41 1.99
N LEU A 369 -13.48 8.01 3.25
CA LEU A 369 -12.47 7.38 4.07
C LEU A 369 -12.69 5.87 4.07
N GLU A 370 -11.71 5.11 3.57
CA GLU A 370 -11.67 3.65 3.70
C GLU A 370 -11.03 3.33 5.05
N LEU A 371 -11.82 2.80 6.00
CA LEU A 371 -11.36 2.45 7.34
C LEU A 371 -11.26 0.94 7.51
N VAL A 372 -10.18 0.50 8.14
CA VAL A 372 -9.92 -0.89 8.49
C VAL A 372 -9.51 -1.02 9.95
N GLY A 373 -9.51 -2.23 10.47
CA GLY A 373 -9.03 -2.48 11.83
C GLY A 373 -7.59 -1.96 12.02
N PRO A 374 -7.23 -1.44 13.20
CA PRO A 374 -5.94 -0.79 13.44
C PRO A 374 -4.74 -1.73 13.21
N THR A 375 -4.96 -3.05 13.29
CA THR A 375 -3.91 -4.07 13.10
C THR A 375 -3.84 -4.63 11.68
N ALA A 376 -4.67 -4.14 10.74
CA ALA A 376 -4.75 -4.66 9.37
C ALA A 376 -3.42 -4.64 8.61
N TYR A 377 -2.57 -3.67 8.91
CA TYR A 377 -1.26 -3.50 8.28
C TYR A 377 -0.10 -3.71 9.25
N ASP A 378 -0.36 -4.33 10.41
CA ASP A 378 0.72 -4.73 11.32
C ASP A 378 1.73 -5.59 10.58
N ARG A 379 3.00 -5.34 10.84
CA ARG A 379 4.09 -6.12 10.27
C ARG A 379 4.93 -6.72 11.40
N ILE A 380 5.50 -7.88 11.13
CA ILE A 380 6.40 -8.51 12.09
C ILE A 380 7.72 -7.74 12.03
N ASN A 381 8.07 -7.08 13.14
CA ASN A 381 9.41 -6.58 13.32
C ASN A 381 10.33 -7.75 13.67
N GLU A 382 11.38 -7.96 12.90
CA GLU A 382 12.44 -8.87 13.32
C GLU A 382 13.12 -8.28 14.58
N PRO A 383 13.16 -8.98 15.72
CA PRO A 383 13.92 -8.50 16.86
C PRO A 383 15.40 -8.37 16.44
N ALA A 384 16.01 -7.24 16.79
CA ALA A 384 17.42 -7.01 16.52
C ALA A 384 18.21 -8.24 16.99
N ARG A 385 19.02 -8.84 16.11
CA ARG A 385 19.90 -9.96 16.47
C ARG A 385 20.71 -9.52 17.68
N SER A 386 20.51 -10.16 18.83
CA SER A 386 21.43 -9.99 19.94
C SER A 386 22.80 -10.42 19.43
N GLN A 387 23.69 -9.46 19.29
CA GLN A 387 25.10 -9.77 19.03
C GLN A 387 25.58 -10.65 20.18
N LYS A 388 25.69 -11.94 19.95
CA LYS A 388 26.49 -12.80 20.85
C LYS A 388 27.88 -12.20 20.83
N ARG A 389 28.24 -11.48 21.91
CA ARG A 389 29.61 -11.10 22.20
C ARG A 389 30.41 -12.39 22.17
N HIS A 390 31.28 -12.54 21.18
CA HIS A 390 32.41 -13.45 21.28
C HIS A 390 33.23 -12.96 22.47
N GLN A 391 33.02 -13.56 23.60
CA GLN A 391 34.05 -13.50 24.66
C GLN A 391 35.28 -14.21 24.10
N ALA A 392 36.27 -13.43 23.69
CA ALA A 392 37.59 -13.91 23.47
C ALA A 392 38.05 -14.60 24.77
N ARG A 393 38.22 -15.91 24.72
CA ARG A 393 39.00 -16.64 25.72
C ARG A 393 40.42 -16.19 25.53
N THR A 394 40.89 -15.34 26.42
CA THR A 394 42.34 -15.15 26.67
C THR A 394 42.81 -16.37 27.47
N LEU A 395 43.71 -17.10 26.87
CA LEU A 395 44.62 -18.02 27.56
C LEU A 395 45.72 -17.23 28.21
#